data_2b09b344825b3f4f3a7e960824a7b91e
#
_entry.id   2b09b344825b3f4f3a7e960824a7b91e
#
_cell.length_a   1.000
_cell.length_b   1.000
_cell.length_c   1.000
_cell.angle_alpha   90.00
_cell.angle_beta   90.00
_cell.angle_gamma   90.00
#
_symmetry.space_group_name_H-M   'P 1'
#
loop_
_entity.id
_entity.type
_entity.pdbx_description
1 polymer ?
#
loop_
_entity_poly.entity_id
_entity_poly.type
_entity_poly.pdbx_seq_one_letter_code
_entity_poly.pdbx_strand_id
1 'polypeptide(L)'
;MDKITKMFFEHERWVYAIEKGCVKGVSKAQLYQLTKPELRIAMYKAVMNGEYEIAPPHTALIPKDTPGEFRTVYVNEPIDRIFLSIANDLLFELMPNSVHPRCKSYQKGIGCGKIVKEISKIVGNNVKGWKADFSKYFDSVPIEFIDKAFDDIERQYGQSKIIDVLRKYYHSDLYFDTDGVLQEKYQSLKQGCSVASYLADVVMYDLDCRLSKLPGFYVRYSDDSLYLGVDYEKAMEIMQDECLKKGITLNPKKVEYLTADKWFKFLGYSIKGNDISLSSTRIKKFQKEIEKRTIKSKKSFKSCLNRVNDYLYKGNGKFSWATQILSVCNVERDINELNKFVMDCLRAVKTGKKKVGGLGYVCTQQNGCVSRGLGRNVKANRLKTENIEGYISLNCARKAMVTRKDVYNTLIAQI
;
A
#
# COMPACT_ATOMS: atom_id res chain seq x y z
N MET A 1 -29.80 22.74 9.70
CA MET A 1 -29.87 21.25 9.81
C MET A 1 -28.52 20.66 9.45
N ASP A 2 -27.92 19.86 10.31
CA ASP A 2 -26.60 19.28 10.08
C ASP A 2 -26.62 18.28 8.89
N LYS A 3 -26.18 18.81 7.73
CA LYS A 3 -26.20 18.08 6.46
C LYS A 3 -25.23 16.92 6.47
N ILE A 4 -24.03 17.13 7.06
CA ILE A 4 -22.98 16.12 7.12
C ILE A 4 -23.42 14.93 7.96
N THR A 5 -23.97 15.18 9.14
CA THR A 5 -24.47 14.12 10.01
C THR A 5 -25.62 13.34 9.33
N LYS A 6 -26.51 14.04 8.62
CA LYS A 6 -27.57 13.35 7.86
C LYS A 6 -27.00 12.41 6.78
N MET A 7 -26.07 12.89 5.97
CA MET A 7 -25.40 12.09 4.95
C MET A 7 -24.64 10.92 5.55
N PHE A 8 -23.95 11.13 6.68
CA PHE A 8 -23.19 10.08 7.37
C PHE A 8 -24.05 8.87 7.76
N PHE A 9 -25.30 9.10 8.21
CA PHE A 9 -26.21 8.05 8.66
C PHE A 9 -27.08 7.44 7.54
N GLU A 10 -26.84 7.75 6.27
CA GLU A 10 -27.47 7.07 5.14
C GLU A 10 -27.14 5.57 5.16
N HIS A 11 -28.15 4.71 5.01
CA HIS A 11 -28.00 3.25 5.15
C HIS A 11 -26.95 2.67 4.22
N GLU A 12 -26.92 3.10 2.97
CA GLU A 12 -26.05 2.61 1.92
C GLU A 12 -24.57 2.82 2.25
N ARG A 13 -24.22 3.88 2.96
CA ARG A 13 -22.84 4.15 3.40
C ARG A 13 -22.37 3.13 4.42
N TRP A 14 -23.24 2.74 5.34
CA TRP A 14 -22.93 1.72 6.34
C TRP A 14 -22.75 0.34 5.71
N VAL A 15 -23.67 -0.05 4.80
CA VAL A 15 -23.55 -1.30 4.05
C VAL A 15 -22.27 -1.32 3.23
N TYR A 16 -21.99 -0.24 2.48
CA TYR A 16 -20.78 -0.14 1.66
C TYR A 16 -19.49 -0.23 2.50
N ALA A 17 -19.43 0.43 3.66
CA ALA A 17 -18.27 0.38 4.55
C ALA A 17 -17.99 -1.04 5.05
N ILE A 18 -19.03 -1.80 5.37
CA ILE A 18 -18.91 -3.21 5.78
C ILE A 18 -18.44 -4.09 4.62
N GLU A 19 -18.99 -3.88 3.43
CA GLU A 19 -18.59 -4.67 2.24
C GLU A 19 -17.19 -4.37 1.75
N LYS A 20 -16.79 -3.10 1.79
CA LYS A 20 -15.45 -2.64 1.42
C LYS A 20 -14.38 -3.14 2.37
N GLY A 21 -14.65 -3.18 3.66
CA GLY A 21 -13.68 -3.45 4.72
C GLY A 21 -14.01 -4.71 5.51
N CYS A 22 -13.06 -5.64 5.57
CA CYS A 22 -13.13 -6.75 6.50
C CYS A 22 -12.45 -6.31 7.81
N VAL A 23 -13.22 -6.15 8.87
CA VAL A 23 -12.65 -5.92 10.21
C VAL A 23 -12.11 -7.25 10.71
N LYS A 24 -10.79 -7.33 10.88
CA LYS A 24 -10.12 -8.57 11.27
C LYS A 24 -10.66 -9.08 12.62
N GLY A 25 -11.03 -10.36 12.66
CA GLY A 25 -11.57 -11.00 13.86
C GLY A 25 -13.08 -10.89 14.02
N VAL A 26 -13.76 -10.14 13.15
CA VAL A 26 -15.22 -9.99 13.17
C VAL A 26 -15.81 -10.45 11.84
N SER A 27 -16.81 -11.29 11.88
CA SER A 27 -17.49 -11.77 10.67
C SER A 27 -18.36 -10.69 10.05
N LYS A 28 -18.60 -10.75 8.73
CA LYS A 28 -19.54 -9.83 8.09
C LYS A 28 -20.94 -9.89 8.72
N ALA A 29 -21.39 -11.05 9.10
CA ALA A 29 -22.70 -11.23 9.76
C ALA A 29 -22.78 -10.45 11.07
N GLN A 30 -21.74 -10.48 11.89
CA GLN A 30 -21.64 -9.66 13.11
C GLN A 30 -21.61 -8.17 12.79
N LEU A 31 -20.85 -7.75 11.77
CA LEU A 31 -20.80 -6.34 11.36
C LEU A 31 -22.16 -5.84 10.85
N TYR A 32 -22.91 -6.68 10.13
CA TYR A 32 -24.26 -6.31 9.68
C TYR A 32 -25.25 -6.10 10.83
N GLN A 33 -25.04 -6.71 12.02
CA GLN A 33 -25.87 -6.39 13.18
C GLN A 33 -25.75 -4.90 13.58
N LEU A 34 -24.56 -4.31 13.36
CA LEU A 34 -24.29 -2.89 13.67
C LEU A 34 -25.00 -1.92 12.72
N THR A 35 -25.52 -2.41 11.58
CA THR A 35 -26.28 -1.59 10.62
C THR A 35 -27.79 -1.68 10.79
N LYS A 36 -28.27 -2.42 11.78
CA LYS A 36 -29.69 -2.48 12.08
C LYS A 36 -30.23 -1.07 12.35
N PRO A 37 -31.43 -0.76 11.87
CA PRO A 37 -32.03 0.57 12.04
C PRO A 37 -32.00 1.06 13.49
N GLU A 38 -32.27 0.19 14.43
CA GLU A 38 -32.36 0.51 15.87
C GLU A 38 -31.00 0.98 16.40
N LEU A 39 -29.92 0.25 16.08
CA LEU A 39 -28.59 0.60 16.54
C LEU A 39 -28.06 1.85 15.84
N ARG A 40 -28.36 2.00 14.53
CA ARG A 40 -28.00 3.19 13.79
C ARG A 40 -28.72 4.44 14.28
N ILE A 41 -30.01 4.32 14.60
CA ILE A 41 -30.82 5.40 15.21
C ILE A 41 -30.31 5.74 16.62
N ALA A 42 -29.94 4.74 17.42
CA ALA A 42 -29.39 4.96 18.74
C ALA A 42 -28.06 5.73 18.64
N MET A 43 -27.17 5.32 17.72
CA MET A 43 -25.90 6.03 17.48
C MET A 43 -26.15 7.45 16.94
N TYR A 44 -27.10 7.64 16.02
CA TYR A 44 -27.47 8.97 15.54
C TYR A 44 -27.90 9.89 16.71
N LYS A 45 -28.74 9.39 17.62
CA LYS A 45 -29.16 10.15 18.81
C LYS A 45 -27.97 10.48 19.71
N ALA A 46 -27.12 9.51 20.00
CA ALA A 46 -25.91 9.72 20.81
C ALA A 46 -24.97 10.77 20.19
N VAL A 47 -24.76 10.73 18.87
CA VAL A 47 -23.98 11.75 18.14
C VAL A 47 -24.65 13.12 18.24
N MET A 48 -25.96 13.22 18.01
CA MET A 48 -26.68 14.49 18.06
C MET A 48 -26.67 15.11 19.46
N ASN A 49 -26.74 14.28 20.50
CA ASN A 49 -26.64 14.71 21.89
C ASN A 49 -25.21 15.04 22.35
N GLY A 50 -24.20 14.69 21.55
CA GLY A 50 -22.78 14.85 21.94
C GLY A 50 -22.27 13.78 22.90
N GLU A 51 -23.00 12.68 23.04
CA GLU A 51 -22.72 11.55 23.93
C GLU A 51 -21.86 10.46 23.28
N TYR A 52 -21.75 10.46 21.95
CA TYR A 52 -20.91 9.49 21.24
C TYR A 52 -19.46 9.96 21.18
N GLU A 53 -18.58 9.10 21.66
CA GLU A 53 -17.14 9.30 21.59
C GLU A 53 -16.46 8.05 21.03
N ILE A 54 -15.45 8.25 20.18
CA ILE A 54 -14.62 7.16 19.67
C ILE A 54 -13.66 6.72 20.79
N ALA A 55 -13.69 5.43 21.08
CA ALA A 55 -12.86 4.87 22.15
C ALA A 55 -11.35 5.03 21.84
N PRO A 56 -10.48 5.15 22.87
CA PRO A 56 -9.04 5.13 22.70
C PRO A 56 -8.61 3.91 21.90
N PRO A 57 -7.81 4.07 20.82
CA PRO A 57 -7.39 2.94 19.99
C PRO A 57 -6.36 2.08 20.68
N HIS A 58 -6.29 0.80 20.32
CA HIS A 58 -5.21 -0.11 20.69
C HIS A 58 -4.02 0.05 19.73
N THR A 59 -2.79 -0.06 20.25
CA THR A 59 -1.62 -0.09 19.38
C THR A 59 -1.28 -1.49 18.94
N ALA A 60 -0.76 -1.60 17.72
CA ALA A 60 -0.18 -2.82 17.18
C ALA A 60 1.15 -2.51 16.49
N LEU A 61 2.13 -3.39 16.66
CA LEU A 61 3.45 -3.26 16.07
C LEU A 61 3.52 -4.03 14.74
N ILE A 62 3.73 -3.31 13.64
CA ILE A 62 3.93 -3.89 12.31
C ILE A 62 5.42 -3.85 11.98
N PRO A 63 6.08 -5.00 11.69
CA PRO A 63 7.48 -5.02 11.33
C PRO A 63 7.76 -4.19 10.06
N LYS A 64 8.78 -3.34 10.11
CA LYS A 64 9.31 -2.65 8.94
C LYS A 64 10.21 -3.57 8.11
N ASP A 65 10.74 -3.04 7.02
CA ASP A 65 11.66 -3.78 6.15
C ASP A 65 13.05 -3.94 6.77
N THR A 66 13.44 -3.04 7.67
CA THR A 66 14.66 -3.13 8.48
C THR A 66 14.42 -4.09 9.64
N PRO A 67 15.26 -5.13 9.83
CA PRO A 67 15.12 -6.04 10.96
C PRO A 67 15.22 -5.30 12.30
N GLY A 68 14.30 -5.59 13.21
CA GLY A 68 14.26 -4.98 14.53
C GLY A 68 13.49 -3.64 14.59
N GLU A 69 13.13 -3.06 13.44
CA GLU A 69 12.30 -1.87 13.41
C GLU A 69 10.82 -2.22 13.29
N PHE A 70 9.99 -1.48 14.03
CA PHE A 70 8.54 -1.61 13.99
C PHE A 70 7.88 -0.26 13.68
N ARG A 71 6.69 -0.36 13.11
CA ARG A 71 5.77 0.75 12.93
C ARG A 71 4.62 0.55 13.89
N THR A 72 4.36 1.53 14.73
CA THR A 72 3.15 1.55 15.56
C THR A 72 1.96 1.95 14.70
N VAL A 73 0.88 1.21 14.78
CA VAL A 73 -0.40 1.57 14.17
C VAL A 73 -1.49 1.54 15.23
N TYR A 74 -2.47 2.41 15.07
CA TYR A 74 -3.62 2.53 15.95
C TYR A 74 -4.80 1.76 15.38
N VAL A 75 -5.37 0.87 16.16
CA VAL A 75 -6.46 -0.03 15.78
C VAL A 75 -7.67 0.29 16.65
N ASN A 76 -8.65 0.94 16.08
CA ASN A 76 -9.90 1.26 16.75
C ASN A 76 -10.79 0.02 16.90
N GLU A 77 -11.76 0.09 17.79
CA GLU A 77 -12.80 -0.91 17.96
C GLU A 77 -13.63 -1.09 16.67
N PRO A 78 -14.23 -2.27 16.44
CA PRO A 78 -14.90 -2.58 15.18
C PRO A 78 -15.93 -1.56 14.73
N ILE A 79 -16.74 -1.05 15.64
CA ILE A 79 -17.76 -0.05 15.32
C ILE A 79 -17.13 1.30 14.97
N ASP A 80 -16.13 1.73 15.72
CA ASP A 80 -15.40 2.96 15.47
C ASP A 80 -14.62 2.91 14.15
N ARG A 81 -14.10 1.73 13.77
CA ARG A 81 -13.46 1.55 12.46
C ARG A 81 -14.46 1.72 11.31
N ILE A 82 -15.69 1.25 11.47
CA ILE A 82 -16.75 1.50 10.48
C ILE A 82 -17.09 2.98 10.44
N PHE A 83 -17.31 3.60 11.60
CA PHE A 83 -17.56 5.03 11.73
C PHE A 83 -16.48 5.86 11.03
N LEU A 84 -15.21 5.64 11.36
CA LEU A 84 -14.06 6.33 10.77
C LEU A 84 -13.90 6.04 9.27
N SER A 85 -14.28 4.85 8.78
CA SER A 85 -14.27 4.55 7.35
C SER A 85 -15.34 5.30 6.58
N ILE A 86 -16.55 5.42 7.14
CA ILE A 86 -17.65 6.20 6.55
C ILE A 86 -17.27 7.69 6.55
N ALA A 87 -16.76 8.20 7.68
CA ALA A 87 -16.30 9.57 7.80
C ALA A 87 -15.22 9.88 6.73
N ASN A 88 -14.21 9.03 6.58
CA ASN A 88 -13.16 9.24 5.57
C ASN A 88 -13.72 9.31 4.14
N ASP A 89 -14.59 8.37 3.76
CA ASP A 89 -15.18 8.37 2.41
C ASP A 89 -16.06 9.61 2.19
N LEU A 90 -16.77 10.06 3.24
CA LEU A 90 -17.61 11.27 3.20
C LEU A 90 -16.76 12.55 3.08
N LEU A 91 -15.65 12.66 3.82
CA LEU A 91 -14.76 13.82 3.73
C LEU A 91 -14.17 13.98 2.33
N PHE A 92 -13.71 12.90 1.71
CA PHE A 92 -13.24 12.95 0.31
C PHE A 92 -14.37 13.32 -0.68
N GLU A 93 -15.61 12.94 -0.39
CA GLU A 93 -16.77 13.27 -1.24
C GLU A 93 -17.19 14.73 -1.09
N LEU A 94 -17.22 15.25 0.13
CA LEU A 94 -17.61 16.63 0.42
C LEU A 94 -16.56 17.62 -0.08
N MET A 95 -15.28 17.28 0.01
CA MET A 95 -14.15 18.16 -0.28
C MET A 95 -13.27 17.64 -1.42
N PRO A 96 -13.81 17.42 -2.65
CA PRO A 96 -13.06 16.80 -3.74
C PRO A 96 -11.86 17.63 -4.21
N ASN A 97 -11.89 18.94 -3.97
CA ASN A 97 -10.84 19.88 -4.35
C ASN A 97 -9.84 20.18 -3.22
N SER A 98 -10.02 19.60 -2.02
CA SER A 98 -9.09 19.80 -0.91
C SER A 98 -7.81 18.98 -1.04
N VAL A 99 -7.78 18.01 -1.96
CA VAL A 99 -6.60 17.23 -2.29
C VAL A 99 -6.13 17.64 -3.68
N HIS A 100 -4.88 18.07 -3.75
CA HIS A 100 -4.31 18.55 -5.01
C HIS A 100 -4.18 17.40 -6.04
N PRO A 101 -4.42 17.62 -7.36
CA PRO A 101 -4.31 16.57 -8.38
C PRO A 101 -2.93 15.89 -8.48
N ARG A 102 -1.88 16.50 -7.96
CA ARG A 102 -0.53 15.91 -7.89
C ARG A 102 -0.32 15.03 -6.65
N CYS A 103 -1.19 15.11 -5.65
CA CYS A 103 -1.27 14.12 -4.58
C CYS A 103 -2.03 12.90 -5.11
N LYS A 104 -1.38 11.75 -5.16
CA LYS A 104 -1.91 10.51 -5.74
C LYS A 104 -2.22 9.43 -4.70
N SER A 105 -1.97 9.70 -3.44
CA SER A 105 -2.29 8.78 -2.35
C SER A 105 -3.80 8.65 -2.14
N TYR A 106 -4.21 7.49 -1.72
CA TYR A 106 -5.59 7.16 -1.32
C TYR A 106 -6.68 7.45 -2.35
N GLN A 107 -6.33 7.90 -3.57
CA GLN A 107 -7.27 8.24 -4.63
C GLN A 107 -7.84 7.00 -5.30
N LYS A 108 -9.17 6.93 -5.45
CA LYS A 108 -9.86 5.80 -6.13
C LYS A 108 -9.36 5.63 -7.57
N GLY A 109 -8.98 4.41 -7.92
CA GLY A 109 -8.54 4.09 -9.30
C GLY A 109 -7.11 4.51 -9.65
N ILE A 110 -6.36 5.11 -8.74
CA ILE A 110 -4.95 5.45 -8.92
C ILE A 110 -4.08 4.45 -8.15
N GLY A 111 -3.40 3.58 -8.88
CA GLY A 111 -2.44 2.64 -8.30
C GLY A 111 -1.00 3.10 -8.54
N CYS A 112 -0.09 2.70 -7.65
CA CYS A 112 1.34 3.01 -7.75
C CYS A 112 1.95 2.71 -9.13
N GLY A 113 1.45 1.69 -9.82
CA GLY A 113 1.93 1.32 -11.15
C GLY A 113 1.69 2.39 -12.22
N LYS A 114 0.57 3.13 -12.17
CA LYS A 114 0.29 4.23 -13.09
C LYS A 114 1.29 5.37 -12.86
N ILE A 115 1.53 5.72 -11.61
CA ILE A 115 2.44 6.80 -11.20
C ILE A 115 3.88 6.47 -11.65
N VAL A 116 4.32 5.25 -11.40
CA VAL A 116 5.67 4.79 -11.77
C VAL A 116 5.88 4.80 -13.29
N LYS A 117 4.88 4.42 -14.08
CA LYS A 117 4.93 4.51 -15.54
C LYS A 117 4.98 5.95 -16.05
N GLU A 118 4.31 6.88 -15.39
CA GLU A 118 4.39 8.31 -15.70
C GLU A 118 5.78 8.86 -15.37
N ILE A 119 6.30 8.57 -14.19
CA ILE A 119 7.65 8.96 -13.77
C ILE A 119 8.72 8.44 -14.75
N SER A 120 8.68 7.18 -15.11
CA SER A 120 9.66 6.54 -15.99
C SER A 120 9.74 7.23 -17.36
N LYS A 121 8.61 7.64 -17.93
CA LYS A 121 8.57 8.39 -19.20
C LYS A 121 9.28 9.73 -19.09
N ILE A 122 9.19 10.40 -17.94
CA ILE A 122 9.79 11.72 -17.72
C ILE A 122 11.29 11.58 -17.45
N VAL A 123 11.67 10.63 -16.60
CA VAL A 123 13.09 10.34 -16.31
C VAL A 123 13.84 9.92 -17.58
N GLY A 124 13.18 9.21 -18.51
CA GLY A 124 13.76 8.83 -19.81
C GLY A 124 14.24 10.00 -20.67
N ASN A 125 13.76 11.22 -20.41
CA ASN A 125 14.16 12.45 -21.08
C ASN A 125 15.39 13.13 -20.44
N ASN A 126 16.18 12.40 -19.64
CA ASN A 126 17.39 12.88 -18.97
C ASN A 126 17.17 14.07 -18.03
N VAL A 127 16.07 14.06 -17.29
CA VAL A 127 15.72 15.11 -16.34
C VAL A 127 16.31 14.80 -14.97
N LYS A 128 16.86 15.83 -14.30
CA LYS A 128 17.30 15.76 -12.91
C LYS A 128 16.11 16.00 -11.97
N GLY A 129 16.30 15.64 -10.70
CA GLY A 129 15.30 15.90 -9.68
C GLY A 129 15.68 15.37 -8.31
N TRP A 130 14.70 15.19 -7.49
CA TRP A 130 14.86 14.58 -6.17
C TRP A 130 13.62 13.77 -5.78
N LYS A 131 13.82 12.88 -4.83
CA LYS A 131 12.75 12.30 -4.01
C LYS A 131 13.04 12.59 -2.55
N ALA A 132 11.99 12.73 -1.75
CA ALA A 132 12.06 13.01 -0.33
C ALA A 132 10.90 12.32 0.41
N ASP A 133 11.09 12.08 1.69
CA ASP A 133 10.12 11.44 2.59
C ASP A 133 10.09 12.22 3.90
N PHE A 134 8.90 12.44 4.46
CA PHE A 134 8.76 13.11 5.73
C PHE A 134 9.14 12.19 6.89
N SER A 135 9.80 12.75 7.89
CA SER A 135 10.18 12.02 9.10
C SER A 135 8.96 11.81 9.99
N LYS A 136 8.59 10.54 10.21
CA LYS A 136 7.46 10.17 11.08
C LYS A 136 6.17 10.97 10.78
N TYR A 137 5.85 11.18 9.52
CA TYR A 137 4.80 12.10 9.06
C TYR A 137 3.50 12.02 9.87
N PHE A 138 2.94 10.81 10.02
CA PHE A 138 1.68 10.62 10.76
C PHE A 138 1.77 10.97 12.26
N ASP A 139 2.96 10.97 12.82
CA ASP A 139 3.21 11.31 14.21
C ASP A 139 3.63 12.78 14.42
N SER A 140 3.97 13.51 13.32
CA SER A 140 4.53 14.86 13.41
C SER A 140 3.60 15.96 12.93
N VAL A 141 2.42 15.64 12.38
CA VAL A 141 1.44 16.65 11.97
C VAL A 141 0.84 17.32 13.20
N PRO A 142 1.02 18.64 13.38
CA PRO A 142 0.45 19.36 14.50
C PRO A 142 -1.08 19.43 14.44
N ILE A 143 -1.72 19.47 15.61
CA ILE A 143 -3.17 19.39 15.72
C ILE A 143 -3.87 20.59 15.04
N GLU A 144 -3.26 21.76 15.03
CA GLU A 144 -3.82 22.95 14.40
C GLU A 144 -4.07 22.79 12.89
N PHE A 145 -3.28 21.96 12.19
CA PHE A 145 -3.53 21.67 10.76
C PHE A 145 -4.65 20.66 10.56
N ILE A 146 -4.89 19.79 11.54
CA ILE A 146 -6.03 18.89 11.58
C ILE A 146 -7.31 19.70 11.82
N ASP A 147 -7.29 20.60 12.79
CA ASP A 147 -8.41 21.50 13.08
C ASP A 147 -8.73 22.40 11.89
N LYS A 148 -7.71 22.99 11.25
CA LYS A 148 -7.89 23.77 10.04
C LYS A 148 -8.62 22.98 8.94
N ALA A 149 -8.28 21.71 8.75
CA ALA A 149 -8.95 20.87 7.76
C ALA A 149 -10.44 20.65 8.11
N PHE A 150 -10.78 20.52 9.38
CA PHE A 150 -12.16 20.44 9.85
C PHE A 150 -12.89 21.78 9.75
N ASP A 151 -12.23 22.89 10.10
CA ASP A 151 -12.78 24.25 9.94
C ASP A 151 -13.13 24.57 8.49
N ASP A 152 -12.28 24.15 7.53
CA ASP A 152 -12.53 24.35 6.10
C ASP A 152 -13.80 23.60 5.64
N ILE A 153 -14.07 22.41 6.19
CA ILE A 153 -15.28 21.66 5.93
C ILE A 153 -16.50 22.36 6.52
N GLU A 154 -16.41 22.78 7.80
CA GLU A 154 -17.50 23.47 8.49
C GLU A 154 -17.79 24.86 7.90
N ARG A 155 -16.80 25.54 7.35
CA ARG A 155 -16.97 26.80 6.60
C ARG A 155 -17.82 26.60 5.36
N GLN A 156 -17.70 25.45 4.70
CA GLN A 156 -18.43 25.15 3.46
C GLN A 156 -19.82 24.56 3.70
N TYR A 157 -19.99 23.73 4.74
CA TYR A 157 -21.20 22.93 4.95
C TYR A 157 -21.96 23.29 6.23
N GLY A 158 -21.40 24.17 7.08
CA GLY A 158 -21.90 24.46 8.42
C GLY A 158 -21.40 23.47 9.47
N GLN A 159 -21.62 23.81 10.72
CA GLN A 159 -21.21 22.98 11.87
C GLN A 159 -21.84 21.58 11.80
N SER A 160 -21.07 20.57 12.23
CA SER A 160 -21.50 19.19 12.18
C SER A 160 -21.10 18.38 13.40
N LYS A 161 -22.05 17.61 13.93
CA LYS A 161 -21.82 16.69 15.05
C LYS A 161 -20.82 15.56 14.70
N ILE A 162 -20.72 15.16 13.44
CA ILE A 162 -19.71 14.21 12.99
C ILE A 162 -18.32 14.86 13.07
N ILE A 163 -18.17 16.13 12.67
CA ILE A 163 -16.89 16.84 12.80
C ILE A 163 -16.53 17.04 14.29
N ASP A 164 -17.52 17.35 15.15
CA ASP A 164 -17.29 17.42 16.61
C ASP A 164 -16.72 16.10 17.16
N VAL A 165 -17.29 14.94 16.76
CA VAL A 165 -16.79 13.62 17.18
C VAL A 165 -15.35 13.37 16.68
N LEU A 166 -15.05 13.71 15.41
CA LEU A 166 -13.71 13.56 14.86
C LEU A 166 -12.71 14.47 15.55
N ARG A 167 -13.09 15.71 15.83
CA ARG A 167 -12.26 16.69 16.52
C ARG A 167 -11.92 16.20 17.94
N LYS A 168 -12.92 15.76 18.71
CA LYS A 168 -12.70 15.12 20.03
C LYS A 168 -11.73 13.94 19.94
N TYR A 169 -11.87 13.06 18.95
CA TYR A 169 -11.02 11.90 18.76
C TYR A 169 -9.55 12.29 18.46
N TYR A 170 -9.32 13.32 17.64
CA TYR A 170 -7.96 13.77 17.33
C TYR A 170 -7.33 14.59 18.45
N HIS A 171 -8.13 15.27 19.26
CA HIS A 171 -7.68 15.97 20.47
C HIS A 171 -7.42 15.04 21.66
N SER A 172 -7.94 13.79 21.62
CA SER A 172 -7.62 12.79 22.63
C SER A 172 -6.19 12.29 22.45
N ASP A 173 -5.42 12.28 23.53
CA ASP A 173 -4.05 11.77 23.62
C ASP A 173 -3.99 10.30 24.09
N LEU A 174 -5.14 9.72 24.45
CA LEU A 174 -5.26 8.38 25.02
C LEU A 174 -5.16 7.26 23.98
N TYR A 175 -4.48 6.19 24.36
CA TYR A 175 -4.45 4.92 23.62
C TYR A 175 -4.11 3.75 24.55
N PHE A 176 -4.47 2.54 24.14
CA PHE A 176 -4.02 1.31 24.80
C PHE A 176 -2.74 0.79 24.13
N ASP A 177 -1.72 0.48 24.91
CA ASP A 177 -0.50 -0.14 24.42
C ASP A 177 -0.69 -1.62 24.03
N THR A 178 0.41 -2.31 23.68
CA THR A 178 0.38 -3.73 23.31
C THR A 178 -0.01 -4.66 24.44
N ASP A 179 0.11 -4.22 25.69
CA ASP A 179 -0.21 -4.97 26.89
C ASP A 179 -1.62 -4.63 27.41
N GLY A 180 -2.31 -3.70 26.75
CA GLY A 180 -3.65 -3.26 27.09
C GLY A 180 -3.70 -2.22 28.20
N VAL A 181 -2.58 -1.58 28.50
CA VAL A 181 -2.51 -0.51 29.49
C VAL A 181 -2.84 0.83 28.81
N LEU A 182 -3.70 1.63 29.44
CA LEU A 182 -4.02 2.97 28.96
C LEU A 182 -2.82 3.89 29.11
N GLN A 183 -2.45 4.55 28.04
CA GLN A 183 -1.28 5.43 27.91
C GLN A 183 -1.69 6.76 27.33
N GLU A 184 -0.88 7.76 27.51
CA GLU A 184 -0.99 9.08 26.90
C GLU A 184 0.07 9.28 25.83
N LYS A 185 -0.28 9.99 24.76
CA LYS A 185 0.62 10.39 23.68
C LYS A 185 0.19 11.75 23.16
N TYR A 186 1.15 12.51 22.61
CA TYR A 186 0.84 13.75 21.90
C TYR A 186 -0.15 13.52 20.75
N GLN A 187 -0.94 14.52 20.47
CA GLN A 187 -1.96 14.53 19.41
C GLN A 187 -1.31 14.40 18.02
N SER A 188 -1.88 13.56 17.16
CA SER A 188 -1.33 13.28 15.83
C SER A 188 -2.37 12.63 14.91
N LEU A 189 -2.00 12.33 13.65
CA LEU A 189 -2.88 11.69 12.68
C LEU A 189 -3.29 10.26 13.04
N LYS A 190 -2.71 9.63 14.04
CA LYS A 190 -3.00 8.24 14.46
C LYS A 190 -2.91 7.24 13.29
N GLN A 191 -1.69 6.87 12.91
CA GLN A 191 -1.45 5.97 11.77
C GLN A 191 -2.22 4.66 11.89
N GLY A 192 -3.08 4.35 10.92
CA GLY A 192 -3.99 3.19 10.94
C GLY A 192 -5.48 3.58 11.03
N CYS A 193 -5.78 4.78 11.51
CA CYS A 193 -7.11 5.36 11.42
C CYS A 193 -7.46 5.69 9.97
N SER A 194 -8.69 5.41 9.54
CA SER A 194 -9.11 5.67 8.15
C SER A 194 -9.07 7.15 7.80
N VAL A 195 -9.56 8.04 8.68
CA VAL A 195 -9.60 9.50 8.45
C VAL A 195 -8.20 10.09 8.33
N ALA A 196 -7.19 9.47 8.92
CA ALA A 196 -5.81 9.91 8.79
C ALA A 196 -5.32 9.97 7.33
N SER A 197 -5.92 9.19 6.42
CA SER A 197 -5.56 9.23 4.99
C SER A 197 -6.02 10.51 4.30
N TYR A 198 -7.23 10.99 4.60
CA TYR A 198 -7.73 12.27 4.11
C TYR A 198 -6.91 13.44 4.66
N LEU A 199 -6.72 13.48 5.99
CA LEU A 199 -5.98 14.54 6.65
C LEU A 199 -4.53 14.61 6.19
N ALA A 200 -3.86 13.47 6.02
CA ALA A 200 -2.50 13.40 5.50
C ALA A 200 -2.36 13.99 4.08
N ASP A 201 -3.40 13.88 3.25
CA ASP A 201 -3.37 14.48 1.92
C ASP A 201 -3.66 15.98 1.96
N VAL A 202 -4.63 16.42 2.76
CA VAL A 202 -5.09 17.82 2.83
C VAL A 202 -4.07 18.74 3.49
N VAL A 203 -3.42 18.29 4.58
CA VAL A 203 -2.44 19.11 5.31
C VAL A 203 -1.30 19.63 4.43
N MET A 204 -0.92 18.88 3.39
CA MET A 204 0.15 19.28 2.48
C MET A 204 -0.34 19.92 1.17
N TYR A 205 -1.59 20.36 1.10
CA TYR A 205 -2.18 20.97 -0.10
C TYR A 205 -1.39 22.20 -0.59
N ASP A 206 -0.95 23.08 0.33
CA ASP A 206 -0.18 24.28 -0.02
C ASP A 206 1.17 23.93 -0.65
N LEU A 207 1.86 22.89 -0.13
CA LEU A 207 3.08 22.36 -0.72
C LEU A 207 2.82 21.88 -2.15
N ASP A 208 1.76 21.07 -2.33
CA ASP A 208 1.40 20.52 -3.64
C ASP A 208 1.10 21.65 -4.65
N CYS A 209 0.42 22.71 -4.22
CA CYS A 209 0.15 23.90 -5.03
C CYS A 209 1.44 24.64 -5.43
N ARG A 210 2.35 24.85 -4.49
CA ARG A 210 3.61 25.57 -4.74
C ARG A 210 4.51 24.81 -5.69
N LEU A 211 4.72 23.51 -5.45
CA LEU A 211 5.59 22.68 -6.29
C LEU A 211 5.00 22.46 -7.70
N SER A 212 3.69 22.41 -7.81
CA SER A 212 3.02 22.25 -9.12
C SER A 212 3.10 23.47 -10.03
N LYS A 213 3.47 24.64 -9.49
CA LYS A 213 3.67 25.87 -10.28
C LYS A 213 5.05 25.93 -10.95
N LEU A 214 5.99 25.11 -10.50
CA LEU A 214 7.32 25.06 -11.10
C LEU A 214 7.30 24.28 -12.43
N PRO A 215 8.16 24.64 -13.40
CA PRO A 215 8.30 23.89 -14.63
C PRO A 215 8.94 22.53 -14.34
N GLY A 216 8.16 21.48 -14.51
CA GLY A 216 8.61 20.10 -14.25
C GLY A 216 7.46 19.19 -13.86
N PHE A 217 7.83 18.04 -13.36
CA PHE A 217 6.89 17.03 -12.88
C PHE A 217 7.02 16.86 -11.37
N TYR A 218 5.93 17.10 -10.69
CA TYR A 218 5.79 16.85 -9.26
C TYR A 218 4.72 15.77 -9.00
N VAL A 219 4.97 14.90 -8.03
CA VAL A 219 3.99 13.97 -7.51
C VAL A 219 4.27 13.66 -6.04
N ARG A 220 3.21 13.59 -5.25
CA ARG A 220 3.25 13.12 -3.86
C ARG A 220 2.38 11.88 -3.67
N TYR A 221 2.85 10.97 -2.83
CA TYR A 221 2.10 9.80 -2.39
C TYR A 221 2.26 9.65 -0.88
N SER A 222 1.34 10.24 -0.11
CA SER A 222 1.40 10.37 1.35
C SER A 222 2.65 11.15 1.77
N ASP A 223 3.59 10.48 2.42
CA ASP A 223 4.89 11.00 2.86
C ASP A 223 5.98 10.96 1.76
N ASP A 224 5.82 10.14 0.75
CA ASP A 224 6.76 10.04 -0.38
C ASP A 224 6.50 11.14 -1.42
N SER A 225 7.47 12.02 -1.66
CA SER A 225 7.42 13.10 -2.67
C SER A 225 8.51 12.94 -3.71
N LEU A 226 8.21 13.34 -4.95
CA LEU A 226 9.16 13.30 -6.05
C LEU A 226 8.97 14.53 -6.96
N TYR A 227 10.07 15.19 -7.30
CA TYR A 227 10.10 16.27 -8.29
C TYR A 227 11.18 15.99 -9.34
N LEU A 228 10.83 16.23 -10.62
CA LEU A 228 11.72 16.11 -11.78
C LEU A 228 11.60 17.36 -12.63
N GLY A 229 12.68 18.09 -12.84
CA GLY A 229 12.69 19.32 -13.64
C GLY A 229 13.96 20.14 -13.44
N VAL A 230 14.11 21.18 -14.25
CA VAL A 230 15.29 22.05 -14.22
C VAL A 230 15.42 22.81 -12.89
N ASP A 231 14.27 23.15 -12.28
CA ASP A 231 14.21 23.92 -11.03
C ASP A 231 14.21 23.00 -9.78
N TYR A 232 14.87 21.84 -9.85
CA TYR A 232 14.82 20.85 -8.76
C TYR A 232 15.42 21.38 -7.42
N GLU A 233 16.37 22.31 -7.46
CA GLU A 233 16.95 22.96 -6.27
C GLU A 233 15.93 23.88 -5.63
N LYS A 234 15.30 24.77 -6.40
CA LYS A 234 14.22 25.66 -5.95
C LYS A 234 13.02 24.86 -5.44
N ALA A 235 12.71 23.72 -6.06
CA ALA A 235 11.67 22.83 -5.57
C ALA A 235 12.01 22.24 -4.20
N MET A 236 13.28 21.95 -3.91
CA MET A 236 13.72 21.50 -2.59
C MET A 236 13.64 22.61 -1.54
N GLU A 237 13.97 23.85 -1.91
CA GLU A 237 13.79 25.02 -1.03
C GLU A 237 12.33 25.22 -0.62
N ILE A 238 11.41 25.11 -1.59
CA ILE A 238 9.97 25.17 -1.32
C ILE A 238 9.53 24.04 -0.39
N MET A 239 10.03 22.81 -0.61
CA MET A 239 9.75 21.67 0.25
C MET A 239 10.21 21.92 1.69
N GLN A 240 11.41 22.45 1.88
CA GLN A 240 11.97 22.76 3.20
C GLN A 240 11.21 23.89 3.90
N ASP A 241 10.85 24.96 3.17
CA ASP A 241 10.08 26.07 3.68
C ASP A 241 8.68 25.64 4.17
N GLU A 242 7.97 24.84 3.38
CA GLU A 242 6.66 24.31 3.80
C GLU A 242 6.75 23.32 4.97
N CYS A 243 7.79 22.50 5.02
CA CYS A 243 8.04 21.65 6.16
C CYS A 243 8.27 22.46 7.44
N LEU A 244 9.08 23.51 7.35
CA LEU A 244 9.36 24.39 8.48
C LEU A 244 8.08 25.08 8.98
N LYS A 245 7.26 25.64 8.08
CA LYS A 245 5.98 26.30 8.41
C LYS A 245 5.01 25.36 9.12
N LYS A 246 5.08 24.08 8.83
CA LYS A 246 4.17 23.06 9.39
C LYS A 246 4.78 22.28 10.55
N GLY A 247 5.99 22.63 11.01
CA GLY A 247 6.67 21.86 12.06
C GLY A 247 7.01 20.42 11.68
N ILE A 248 7.00 20.11 10.37
CA ILE A 248 7.30 18.78 9.83
C ILE A 248 8.75 18.75 9.37
N THR A 249 9.43 17.62 9.51
CA THR A 249 10.82 17.47 9.09
C THR A 249 10.97 16.47 7.97
N LEU A 250 11.89 16.72 7.04
CA LEU A 250 12.31 15.73 6.08
C LEU A 250 13.21 14.68 6.75
N ASN A 251 13.15 13.46 6.26
CA ASN A 251 14.07 12.41 6.66
C ASN A 251 15.38 12.53 5.86
N PRO A 252 16.50 13.00 6.45
CA PRO A 252 17.72 13.27 5.70
C PRO A 252 18.29 12.04 5.00
N LYS A 253 18.02 10.84 5.55
CA LYS A 253 18.47 9.56 4.98
C LYS A 253 17.65 9.11 3.78
N LYS A 254 16.54 9.78 3.49
CA LYS A 254 15.63 9.46 2.39
C LYS A 254 15.51 10.56 1.35
N VAL A 255 16.21 11.68 1.54
CA VAL A 255 16.39 12.67 0.48
C VAL A 255 17.43 12.13 -0.49
N GLU A 256 17.07 11.97 -1.74
CA GLU A 256 17.94 11.44 -2.78
C GLU A 256 17.79 12.28 -4.05
N TYR A 257 18.91 12.82 -4.54
CA TYR A 257 18.96 13.52 -5.82
C TYR A 257 19.06 12.51 -6.97
N LEU A 258 18.22 12.71 -7.98
CA LEU A 258 17.98 11.76 -9.05
C LEU A 258 18.62 12.20 -10.36
N THR A 259 19.13 11.22 -11.11
CA THR A 259 19.62 11.36 -12.48
C THR A 259 19.14 10.18 -13.31
N ALA A 260 19.01 10.37 -14.63
CA ALA A 260 18.47 9.35 -15.52
C ALA A 260 19.34 8.09 -15.63
N ASP A 261 20.65 8.21 -15.35
CA ASP A 261 21.63 7.12 -15.45
C ASP A 261 21.69 6.22 -14.23
N LYS A 262 21.03 6.58 -13.12
CA LYS A 262 21.05 5.82 -11.87
C LYS A 262 19.71 5.23 -11.51
N TRP A 263 19.75 4.05 -10.92
CA TRP A 263 18.57 3.42 -10.35
C TRP A 263 18.14 4.11 -9.05
N PHE A 264 16.89 4.50 -8.96
CA PHE A 264 16.28 4.95 -7.71
C PHE A 264 15.00 4.16 -7.42
N LYS A 265 14.59 4.17 -6.15
CA LYS A 265 13.39 3.43 -5.69
C LYS A 265 12.27 4.40 -5.40
N PHE A 266 11.08 4.12 -5.94
CA PHE A 266 9.86 4.85 -5.63
C PHE A 266 8.65 3.92 -5.66
N LEU A 267 7.76 4.02 -4.66
CA LEU A 267 6.53 3.23 -4.53
C LEU A 267 6.71 1.72 -4.73
N GLY A 268 7.83 1.18 -4.27
CA GLY A 268 8.16 -0.25 -4.34
C GLY A 268 8.67 -0.73 -5.70
N TYR A 269 9.01 0.17 -6.60
CA TYR A 269 9.68 -0.10 -7.86
C TYR A 269 11.07 0.52 -7.89
N SER A 270 11.92 0.02 -8.77
CA SER A 270 13.19 0.62 -9.15
C SER A 270 13.05 1.19 -10.56
N ILE A 271 13.50 2.41 -10.76
CA ILE A 271 13.37 3.15 -12.03
C ILE A 271 14.75 3.63 -12.46
N LYS A 272 15.07 3.49 -13.75
CA LYS A 272 16.26 4.07 -14.38
C LYS A 272 15.91 4.41 -15.83
N GLY A 273 15.91 5.68 -16.18
CA GLY A 273 15.41 6.09 -17.49
C GLY A 273 14.00 5.52 -17.73
N ASN A 274 13.83 4.82 -18.84
CA ASN A 274 12.58 4.15 -19.19
C ASN A 274 12.42 2.74 -18.56
N ASP A 275 13.44 2.25 -17.87
CA ASP A 275 13.43 0.92 -17.29
C ASP A 275 12.73 0.92 -15.93
N ILE A 276 11.81 -0.02 -15.75
CA ILE A 276 11.08 -0.24 -14.51
C ILE A 276 11.26 -1.70 -14.08
N SER A 277 11.79 -1.88 -12.89
CA SER A 277 11.88 -3.17 -12.22
C SER A 277 11.26 -3.11 -10.81
N LEU A 278 11.28 -4.22 -10.11
CA LEU A 278 10.85 -4.27 -8.72
C LEU A 278 11.96 -3.78 -7.79
N SER A 279 11.59 -3.09 -6.71
CA SER A 279 12.55 -2.79 -5.66
C SER A 279 13.07 -4.07 -4.98
N SER A 280 14.29 -4.04 -4.49
CA SER A 280 14.91 -5.16 -3.78
C SER A 280 14.06 -5.65 -2.59
N THR A 281 13.42 -4.74 -1.89
CA THR A 281 12.48 -5.04 -0.81
C THR A 281 11.27 -5.83 -1.30
N ARG A 282 10.67 -5.41 -2.41
CA ARG A 282 9.51 -6.11 -3.00
C ARG A 282 9.90 -7.48 -3.52
N ILE A 283 11.08 -7.61 -4.12
CA ILE A 283 11.63 -8.92 -4.54
C ILE A 283 11.78 -9.85 -3.32
N LYS A 284 12.38 -9.38 -2.24
CA LYS A 284 12.55 -10.19 -1.02
C LYS A 284 11.20 -10.61 -0.41
N LYS A 285 10.22 -9.72 -0.39
CA LYS A 285 8.85 -10.05 0.09
C LYS A 285 8.20 -11.10 -0.81
N PHE A 286 8.32 -10.95 -2.13
CA PHE A 286 7.82 -11.93 -3.10
C PHE A 286 8.47 -13.31 -2.88
N GLN A 287 9.79 -13.36 -2.78
CA GLN A 287 10.51 -14.61 -2.56
C GLN A 287 10.09 -15.32 -1.28
N LYS A 288 9.98 -14.58 -0.16
CA LYS A 288 9.49 -15.13 1.12
C LYS A 288 8.07 -15.70 1.00
N GLU A 289 7.20 -15.03 0.25
CA GLU A 289 5.82 -15.48 0.07
C GLU A 289 5.74 -16.73 -0.81
N ILE A 290 6.56 -16.84 -1.87
CA ILE A 290 6.67 -18.05 -2.69
C ILE A 290 7.21 -19.23 -1.86
N GLU A 291 8.27 -19.02 -1.09
CA GLU A 291 8.80 -20.06 -0.18
C GLU A 291 7.76 -20.56 0.82
N LYS A 292 6.99 -19.65 1.44
CA LYS A 292 5.93 -19.98 2.38
C LYS A 292 4.82 -20.83 1.75
N ARG A 293 4.57 -20.65 0.46
CA ARG A 293 3.54 -21.39 -0.29
C ARG A 293 4.05 -22.73 -0.84
N THR A 294 5.36 -22.90 -0.90
CA THR A 294 6.05 -24.05 -1.51
C THR A 294 6.90 -24.80 -0.49
N ILE A 295 8.20 -24.60 -0.51
CA ILE A 295 9.18 -25.41 0.23
C ILE A 295 9.01 -25.36 1.76
N LYS A 296 8.46 -24.30 2.31
CA LYS A 296 8.12 -24.18 3.73
C LYS A 296 6.73 -24.70 4.08
N SER A 297 5.97 -25.13 3.04
CA SER A 297 4.64 -25.68 3.21
C SER A 297 4.74 -27.21 3.24
N LYS A 298 4.34 -27.86 4.29
CA LYS A 298 4.29 -29.32 4.37
C LYS A 298 3.18 -29.96 3.54
N LYS A 299 2.79 -29.34 2.39
CA LYS A 299 1.67 -29.78 1.56
C LYS A 299 2.15 -30.44 0.28
N SER A 300 1.25 -31.21 -0.37
CA SER A 300 1.51 -31.85 -1.65
C SER A 300 1.86 -30.83 -2.75
N PHE A 301 2.54 -31.31 -3.80
CA PHE A 301 2.92 -30.49 -4.95
C PHE A 301 1.71 -29.76 -5.58
N LYS A 302 0.61 -30.49 -5.84
CA LYS A 302 -0.62 -29.90 -6.40
C LYS A 302 -1.18 -28.79 -5.52
N SER A 303 -1.19 -28.96 -4.19
CA SER A 303 -1.62 -27.93 -3.26
C SER A 303 -0.69 -26.72 -3.27
N CYS A 304 0.62 -26.91 -3.35
CA CYS A 304 1.59 -25.83 -3.44
C CYS A 304 1.44 -25.04 -4.75
N LEU A 305 1.28 -25.75 -5.87
CA LEU A 305 1.05 -25.14 -7.18
C LEU A 305 -0.20 -24.27 -7.19
N ASN A 306 -1.33 -24.78 -6.68
CA ASN A 306 -2.56 -24.00 -6.59
C ASN A 306 -2.39 -22.74 -5.74
N ARG A 307 -1.71 -22.83 -4.59
CA ARG A 307 -1.44 -21.70 -3.73
C ARG A 307 -0.52 -20.65 -4.37
N VAL A 308 0.41 -21.06 -5.21
CA VAL A 308 1.25 -20.16 -6.01
C VAL A 308 0.40 -19.49 -7.10
N ASN A 309 -0.40 -20.25 -7.83
CA ASN A 309 -1.29 -19.72 -8.86
C ASN A 309 -2.32 -18.74 -8.29
N ASP A 310 -2.92 -19.03 -7.12
CA ASP A 310 -3.83 -18.13 -6.43
C ASP A 310 -3.15 -16.80 -6.07
N TYR A 311 -1.91 -16.85 -5.63
CA TYR A 311 -1.16 -15.63 -5.31
C TYR A 311 -0.78 -14.83 -6.55
N LEU A 312 -0.34 -15.49 -7.60
CA LEU A 312 0.16 -14.82 -8.81
C LEU A 312 -0.98 -14.32 -9.72
N TYR A 313 -2.01 -15.15 -9.93
CA TYR A 313 -2.98 -14.94 -11.01
C TYR A 313 -4.41 -14.73 -10.52
N LYS A 314 -4.85 -15.49 -9.54
CA LYS A 314 -6.23 -15.43 -9.05
C LYS A 314 -6.42 -14.33 -7.99
N GLY A 315 -5.42 -14.17 -7.13
CA GLY A 315 -5.50 -13.27 -5.98
C GLY A 315 -6.63 -13.66 -5.02
N ASN A 316 -6.96 -12.77 -4.10
CA ASN A 316 -8.05 -12.95 -3.13
C ASN A 316 -9.29 -12.15 -3.55
N GLY A 317 -9.74 -12.30 -4.79
CA GLY A 317 -10.91 -11.58 -5.32
C GLY A 317 -10.58 -10.21 -5.92
N LYS A 318 -9.71 -9.42 -5.34
CA LYS A 318 -9.43 -8.03 -5.73
C LYS A 318 -8.03 -7.79 -6.28
N PHE A 319 -7.09 -8.69 -6.04
CA PHE A 319 -5.67 -8.49 -6.35
C PHE A 319 -5.09 -9.68 -7.12
N SER A 320 -4.34 -9.39 -8.18
CA SER A 320 -3.50 -10.35 -8.90
C SER A 320 -2.09 -9.79 -9.01
N TRP A 321 -1.12 -10.50 -8.47
CA TRP A 321 0.28 -10.04 -8.46
C TRP A 321 0.81 -9.85 -9.88
N ALA A 322 0.53 -10.78 -10.79
CA ALA A 322 0.99 -10.72 -12.17
C ALA A 322 0.41 -9.53 -12.94
N THR A 323 -0.90 -9.26 -12.81
CA THR A 323 -1.55 -8.19 -13.58
C THR A 323 -1.35 -6.79 -12.98
N GLN A 324 -1.28 -6.67 -11.66
CA GLN A 324 -1.21 -5.36 -11.00
C GLN A 324 0.21 -4.91 -10.68
N ILE A 325 1.15 -5.84 -10.49
CA ILE A 325 2.53 -5.52 -10.13
C ILE A 325 3.45 -5.75 -11.32
N LEU A 326 3.45 -6.95 -11.88
CA LEU A 326 4.39 -7.34 -12.92
C LEU A 326 4.15 -6.61 -14.25
N SER A 327 2.90 -6.28 -14.58
CA SER A 327 2.54 -5.52 -15.78
C SER A 327 3.13 -4.11 -15.86
N VAL A 328 3.66 -3.61 -14.75
CA VAL A 328 4.36 -2.31 -14.67
C VAL A 328 5.82 -2.43 -15.09
N CYS A 329 6.45 -3.59 -14.82
CA CYS A 329 7.87 -3.83 -15.07
C CYS A 329 8.13 -4.14 -16.54
N ASN A 330 9.26 -3.65 -17.08
CA ASN A 330 9.70 -3.88 -18.46
C ASN A 330 11.11 -4.49 -18.55
N VAL A 331 11.85 -4.65 -17.45
CA VAL A 331 13.16 -5.28 -17.43
C VAL A 331 13.01 -6.80 -17.46
N GLU A 332 13.12 -7.39 -18.64
CA GLU A 332 12.87 -8.84 -18.84
C GLU A 332 13.82 -9.74 -18.03
N ARG A 333 15.09 -9.35 -17.87
CA ARG A 333 16.05 -10.13 -17.09
C ARG A 333 15.54 -10.38 -15.67
N ASP A 334 15.09 -9.33 -15.00
CA ASP A 334 14.66 -9.42 -13.60
C ASP A 334 13.38 -10.25 -13.46
N ILE A 335 12.49 -10.18 -14.47
CA ILE A 335 11.28 -11.01 -14.53
C ILE A 335 11.64 -12.48 -14.74
N ASN A 336 12.63 -12.76 -15.60
CA ASN A 336 13.15 -14.11 -15.84
C ASN A 336 13.77 -14.71 -14.56
N GLU A 337 14.50 -13.90 -13.79
CA GLU A 337 15.08 -14.35 -12.51
C GLU A 337 13.98 -14.69 -11.49
N LEU A 338 12.95 -13.86 -11.39
CA LEU A 338 11.79 -14.16 -10.53
C LEU A 338 11.04 -15.41 -10.98
N ASN A 339 10.82 -15.58 -12.28
CA ASN A 339 10.18 -16.75 -12.84
C ASN A 339 10.97 -18.03 -12.53
N LYS A 340 12.29 -17.98 -12.73
CA LYS A 340 13.21 -19.06 -12.38
C LYS A 340 13.11 -19.40 -10.89
N PHE A 341 13.08 -18.41 -10.01
CA PHE A 341 12.94 -18.62 -8.58
C PHE A 341 11.63 -19.37 -8.22
N VAL A 342 10.49 -18.99 -8.83
CA VAL A 342 9.20 -19.69 -8.62
C VAL A 342 9.29 -21.13 -9.08
N MET A 343 9.83 -21.37 -10.28
CA MET A 343 10.00 -22.71 -10.83
C MET A 343 10.94 -23.57 -9.97
N ASP A 344 12.02 -23.00 -9.48
CA ASP A 344 12.96 -23.69 -8.60
C ASP A 344 12.30 -24.10 -7.27
N CYS A 345 11.47 -23.24 -6.69
CA CYS A 345 10.70 -23.56 -5.50
C CYS A 345 9.69 -24.71 -5.76
N LEU A 346 8.98 -24.68 -6.87
CA LEU A 346 8.02 -25.74 -7.24
C LEU A 346 8.74 -27.07 -7.53
N ARG A 347 9.87 -27.03 -8.24
CA ARG A 347 10.69 -28.25 -8.48
C ARG A 347 11.22 -28.83 -7.18
N ALA A 348 11.67 -27.99 -6.25
CA ALA A 348 12.11 -28.44 -4.94
C ALA A 348 11.04 -29.21 -4.18
N VAL A 349 9.79 -28.78 -4.25
CA VAL A 349 8.65 -29.51 -3.67
C VAL A 349 8.45 -30.85 -4.41
N LYS A 350 8.51 -30.87 -5.74
CA LYS A 350 8.30 -32.07 -6.57
C LYS A 350 9.41 -33.12 -6.37
N THR A 351 10.64 -32.68 -6.13
CA THR A 351 11.82 -33.55 -5.99
C THR A 351 12.19 -33.84 -4.54
N GLY A 352 11.49 -33.29 -3.56
CA GLY A 352 11.80 -33.42 -2.13
C GLY A 352 12.99 -32.57 -1.64
N LYS A 353 13.64 -31.81 -2.52
CA LYS A 353 14.77 -30.94 -2.14
C LYS A 353 14.28 -29.62 -1.59
N LYS A 354 14.68 -29.30 -0.37
CA LYS A 354 14.21 -28.09 0.33
C LYS A 354 15.01 -26.81 0.03
N LYS A 355 16.17 -26.95 -0.60
CA LYS A 355 17.06 -25.83 -0.84
C LYS A 355 16.92 -25.31 -2.25
N VAL A 356 16.45 -24.12 -2.36
CA VAL A 356 16.43 -23.40 -3.60
C VAL A 356 17.75 -22.68 -3.71
N GLY A 357 18.56 -23.14 -4.48
CA GLY A 357 19.82 -22.63 -4.59
C GLY A 357 19.88 -21.21 -4.84
N GLY A 358 20.34 -20.58 -4.03
CA GLY A 358 20.81 -19.30 -4.30
C GLY A 358 21.78 -19.60 -5.25
N LEU A 359 21.64 -20.35 -5.39
CA LEU A 359 21.87 -20.92 -5.99
C LEU A 359 21.26 -21.53 -6.82
N GLY A 360 20.40 -21.37 -6.77
CA GLY A 360 19.63 -21.78 -7.57
C GLY A 360 19.98 -23.05 -7.83
N TYR A 361 20.41 -23.43 -7.38
CA TYR A 361 20.90 -24.25 -7.53
C TYR A 361 20.39 -25.29 -7.35
N VAL A 362 19.71 -25.18 -6.74
CA VAL A 362 19.36 -26.16 -6.35
C VAL A 362 18.74 -26.90 -7.13
N CYS A 363 17.89 -26.44 -7.41
CA CYS A 363 17.18 -27.10 -8.27
C CYS A 363 17.84 -27.26 -9.37
N THR A 364 18.53 -26.45 -9.42
CA THR A 364 19.19 -26.31 -10.39
C THR A 364 20.13 -27.11 -10.25
N GLN A 365 20.14 -27.36 -9.59
CA GLN A 365 20.87 -27.87 -9.57
C GLN A 365 20.60 -28.89 -9.34
N GLN A 366 19.77 -29.03 -9.06
CA GLN A 366 19.47 -29.82 -8.91
C GLN A 366 19.32 -30.47 -9.54
N ASN A 367 19.33 -30.08 -9.83
CA ASN A 367 19.50 -30.26 -10.46
C ASN A 367 20.47 -30.17 -10.48
N GLY A 368 20.78 -29.69 -10.08
CA GLY A 368 21.52 -29.26 -10.19
C GLY A 368 22.57 -29.32 -9.74
N CYS A 369 22.73 -29.27 -9.09
CA CYS A 369 23.61 -29.16 -8.86
C CYS A 369 24.39 -29.51 -9.33
N VAL A 370 24.00 -29.81 -9.55
CA VAL A 370 24.40 -30.18 -10.30
C VAL A 370 25.05 -29.50 -10.84
N SER A 371 24.62 -28.71 -10.83
CA SER A 371 25.13 -27.81 -11.39
C SER A 371 26.40 -27.53 -11.02
N ARG A 372 26.67 -27.49 -10.05
CA ARG A 372 27.73 -27.29 -9.64
C ARG A 372 28.68 -28.02 -10.29
N GLY A 373 28.91 -27.65 -11.03
CA GLY A 373 29.92 -28.18 -11.61
C GLY A 373 29.74 -29.41 -12.22
N LEU A 374 28.90 -29.61 -12.31
CA LEU A 374 28.67 -30.67 -12.74
C LEU A 374 27.91 -30.61 -13.76
N GLY A 375 27.94 -29.74 -14.36
CA GLY A 375 27.33 -29.55 -15.55
C GLY A 375 27.20 -30.83 -16.31
N ARG A 376 27.96 -31.66 -16.13
CA ARG A 376 27.85 -32.93 -16.70
C ARG A 376 26.60 -33.66 -16.33
N ASN A 377 25.89 -33.23 -15.35
CA ASN A 377 24.61 -33.84 -15.03
C ASN A 377 23.53 -33.35 -15.98
N VAL A 378 23.42 -34.00 -17.10
CA VAL A 378 22.44 -33.70 -18.16
C VAL A 378 21.02 -33.72 -17.62
N LYS A 379 20.70 -34.61 -16.69
CA LYS A 379 19.38 -34.68 -16.07
C LYS A 379 19.04 -33.44 -15.29
N ALA A 380 19.98 -32.86 -14.53
CA ALA A 380 19.74 -31.64 -13.79
C ALA A 380 19.59 -30.43 -14.71
N ASN A 381 20.34 -30.34 -15.78
CA ASN A 381 20.19 -29.30 -16.79
C ASN A 381 18.82 -29.38 -17.48
N ARG A 382 18.36 -30.57 -17.79
CA ARG A 382 17.05 -30.81 -18.35
C ARG A 382 15.92 -30.36 -17.43
N LEU A 383 16.00 -30.66 -16.13
CA LEU A 383 15.03 -30.19 -15.15
C LEU A 383 14.95 -28.66 -15.05
N LYS A 384 16.02 -27.96 -15.39
CA LYS A 384 16.00 -26.49 -15.40
C LYS A 384 15.15 -25.90 -16.53
N THR A 385 15.10 -26.59 -17.65
CA THR A 385 14.41 -26.10 -18.85
C THR A 385 12.98 -26.62 -18.96
N GLU A 386 12.63 -27.68 -18.23
CA GLU A 386 11.28 -28.22 -18.25
C GLU A 386 10.27 -27.26 -17.66
N ASN A 387 9.18 -27.09 -18.36
CA ASN A 387 8.02 -26.39 -17.83
C ASN A 387 7.39 -27.21 -16.70
N ILE A 388 6.73 -26.51 -15.81
CA ILE A 388 5.96 -27.11 -14.75
C ILE A 388 4.49 -27.13 -15.18
N GLU A 389 3.95 -28.31 -15.36
CA GLU A 389 2.55 -28.48 -15.70
C GLU A 389 1.63 -27.72 -14.74
N GLY A 390 0.67 -26.99 -15.28
CA GLY A 390 -0.24 -26.15 -14.52
C GLY A 390 0.34 -24.82 -14.04
N TYR A 391 1.58 -24.48 -14.40
CA TYR A 391 2.20 -23.18 -14.09
C TYR A 391 2.45 -22.36 -15.36
N ILE A 392 1.92 -21.15 -15.40
CA ILE A 392 2.18 -20.20 -16.49
C ILE A 392 3.37 -19.31 -16.10
N SER A 393 4.35 -19.16 -16.99
CA SER A 393 5.51 -18.33 -16.73
C SER A 393 5.11 -16.86 -16.53
N LEU A 394 5.83 -16.17 -15.65
CA LEU A 394 5.58 -14.74 -15.40
C LEU A 394 5.75 -13.87 -16.66
N ASN A 395 6.65 -14.27 -17.56
CA ASN A 395 6.83 -13.58 -18.84
C ASN A 395 5.64 -13.76 -19.79
N CYS A 396 5.07 -14.95 -19.85
CA CYS A 396 3.86 -15.18 -20.65
C CYS A 396 2.70 -14.35 -20.10
N ALA A 397 2.48 -14.38 -18.80
CA ALA A 397 1.44 -13.58 -18.16
C ALA A 397 1.61 -12.07 -18.41
N ARG A 398 2.85 -11.56 -18.36
CA ARG A 398 3.14 -10.16 -18.62
C ARG A 398 2.90 -9.77 -20.08
N LYS A 399 3.43 -10.55 -21.03
CA LYS A 399 3.34 -10.25 -22.46
C LYS A 399 1.91 -10.37 -22.99
N ALA A 400 1.16 -11.32 -22.50
CA ALA A 400 -0.22 -11.53 -22.92
C ALA A 400 -1.18 -10.47 -22.39
N MET A 401 -0.78 -9.65 -21.41
CA MET A 401 -1.66 -8.76 -20.66
C MET A 401 -2.95 -9.46 -20.21
N VAL A 402 -2.81 -10.73 -19.85
CA VAL A 402 -3.90 -11.68 -19.64
C VAL A 402 -4.71 -11.23 -18.43
N THR A 403 -6.01 -11.19 -18.58
CA THR A 403 -6.90 -10.96 -17.45
C THR A 403 -6.81 -12.12 -16.46
N ARG A 404 -7.11 -11.89 -15.23
CA ARG A 404 -7.14 -12.94 -14.21
C ARG A 404 -8.05 -14.11 -14.59
N LYS A 405 -9.16 -13.82 -15.29
CA LYS A 405 -10.11 -14.84 -15.77
C LYS A 405 -9.48 -15.72 -16.83
N ASP A 406 -8.79 -15.13 -17.78
CA ASP A 406 -8.17 -15.85 -18.89
C ASP A 406 -7.05 -16.77 -18.40
N VAL A 407 -6.18 -16.25 -17.52
CA VAL A 407 -5.12 -17.05 -16.88
C VAL A 407 -5.72 -18.22 -16.10
N TYR A 408 -6.76 -17.95 -15.31
CA TYR A 408 -7.43 -18.97 -14.52
C TYR A 408 -8.08 -20.05 -15.38
N ASN A 409 -8.77 -19.67 -16.46
CA ASN A 409 -9.38 -20.63 -17.40
C ASN A 409 -8.31 -21.48 -18.09
N THR A 410 -7.19 -20.86 -18.51
CA THR A 410 -6.06 -21.59 -19.11
C THR A 410 -5.45 -22.59 -18.13
N LEU A 411 -5.28 -22.20 -16.87
CA LEU A 411 -4.76 -23.09 -15.82
C LEU A 411 -5.70 -24.26 -15.54
N ILE A 412 -7.01 -24.03 -15.50
CA ILE A 412 -7.98 -25.10 -15.31
C ILE A 412 -7.96 -26.08 -16.48
N ALA A 413 -7.85 -25.60 -17.70
CA ALA A 413 -7.76 -26.44 -18.89
C ALA A 413 -6.49 -27.31 -18.95
N GLN A 414 -5.47 -27.00 -18.15
CA GLN A 414 -4.21 -27.74 -18.04
C GLN A 414 -4.16 -28.72 -16.85
N ILE A 415 -5.18 -28.72 -16.01
CA ILE A 415 -5.32 -29.62 -14.84
C ILE A 415 -6.33 -30.73 -15.10
#